data_52cdf30776e1417f02870d03dd73ca1a
#
_entry.id   52cdf30776e1417f02870d03dd73ca1a
#
_cell.length_a   1.000
_cell.length_b   1.000
_cell.length_c   1.000
_cell.angle_alpha   90.00
_cell.angle_beta   90.00
_cell.angle_gamma   90.00
#
_symmetry.space_group_name_H-M   'P 1'
#
loop_
_entity.id
_entity.type
_entity.pdbx_description
1 polymer ?
#
loop_
_entity_poly.entity_id
_entity_poly.type
_entity_poly.pdbx_seq_one_letter_code
_entity_poly.pdbx_strand_id
1 'polypeptide(L)'
;MIFNIEAVAFDIDGTMYSDRHLFIHIAPYFFKNIRFFYNFGKTRACLHGAEPVEDFFEYQARLAADFMKMSPEKARILIQEKIYDGLKGFFPKIRPFKDLNTALTAFKDAGLKLGLLSDFPPEQKGDLWGFRHLFDYALGSESCGVLKPHPRPFEILEQGLGVPAERILYIGNSIRSDVKGAHAAGMKTAYLTPLWRRILHKKPHEADICFKNYRQLCKIVLQ
;
A
#
# COMPACT_ATOMS: atom_id res chain seq x y z
N MET A 1 -5.36 -25.45 0.28
CA MET A 1 -5.13 -24.05 -0.12
C MET A 1 -6.35 -23.56 -0.89
N ILE A 2 -7.05 -22.57 -0.40
CA ILE A 2 -8.40 -22.19 -0.91
C ILE A 2 -8.22 -21.57 -2.28
N PHE A 3 -7.70 -21.26 -3.08
CA PHE A 3 -7.73 -20.59 -4.39
C PHE A 3 -6.64 -21.04 -5.39
N ASN A 4 -5.92 -22.09 -5.13
CA ASN A 4 -4.76 -22.49 -5.95
C ASN A 4 -3.79 -21.31 -6.21
N ILE A 5 -3.50 -20.52 -5.15
CA ILE A 5 -2.59 -19.37 -5.23
C ILE A 5 -1.13 -19.81 -5.21
N GLU A 6 -0.28 -19.08 -5.91
CA GLU A 6 1.16 -19.25 -5.97
C GLU A 6 1.92 -18.05 -5.39
N ALA A 7 1.22 -16.91 -5.22
CA ALA A 7 1.79 -15.72 -4.61
C ALA A 7 0.80 -15.00 -3.71
N VAL A 8 1.36 -14.31 -2.71
CA VAL A 8 0.63 -13.39 -1.84
C VAL A 8 1.29 -12.01 -1.93
N ALA A 9 0.52 -11.01 -2.29
CA ALA A 9 1.01 -9.64 -2.39
C ALA A 9 0.33 -8.72 -1.38
N PHE A 10 1.07 -7.75 -0.86
CA PHE A 10 0.62 -6.89 0.23
C PHE A 10 0.70 -5.42 -0.17
N ASP A 11 -0.33 -4.66 0.17
CA ASP A 11 -0.18 -3.24 0.43
C ASP A 11 0.60 -3.02 1.74
N ILE A 12 1.16 -1.84 1.96
CA ILE A 12 1.95 -1.52 3.16
C ILE A 12 1.16 -0.67 4.14
N ASP A 13 0.73 0.52 3.70
CA ASP A 13 0.20 1.57 4.57
C ASP A 13 -1.22 1.23 5.04
N GLY A 14 -1.40 1.01 6.36
CA GLY A 14 -2.67 0.55 6.93
C GLY A 14 -2.91 -0.96 6.81
N THR A 15 -2.07 -1.68 6.05
CA THR A 15 -2.14 -3.14 5.85
C THR A 15 -1.10 -3.89 6.67
N MET A 16 0.18 -3.51 6.64
CA MET A 16 1.22 -4.14 7.46
C MET A 16 1.33 -3.52 8.86
N TYR A 17 0.86 -2.30 9.02
CA TYR A 17 0.80 -1.58 10.31
C TYR A 17 -0.47 -0.72 10.35
N SER A 18 -0.80 -0.18 11.52
CA SER A 18 -2.00 0.66 11.71
C SER A 18 -1.74 2.12 11.35
N ASP A 19 -2.57 2.72 10.46
CA ASP A 19 -2.56 4.16 10.16
C ASP A 19 -2.71 5.02 11.43
N ARG A 20 -3.52 4.55 12.40
CA ARG A 20 -3.64 5.23 13.69
C ARG A 20 -2.31 5.27 14.44
N HIS A 21 -1.56 4.19 14.41
CA HIS A 21 -0.25 4.12 15.09
C HIS A 21 0.76 5.04 14.39
N LEU A 22 0.79 5.05 13.05
CA LEU A 22 1.57 6.02 12.30
C LEU A 22 1.18 7.45 12.67
N PHE A 23 -0.12 7.78 12.63
CA PHE A 23 -0.60 9.13 12.91
C PHE A 23 -0.19 9.64 14.29
N ILE A 24 -0.25 8.81 15.33
CA ILE A 24 0.19 9.17 16.69
C ILE A 24 1.66 9.63 16.68
N HIS A 25 2.53 8.95 15.93
CA HIS A 25 3.95 9.28 15.88
C HIS A 25 4.25 10.51 15.03
N ILE A 26 3.52 10.72 13.94
CA ILE A 26 3.72 11.86 13.05
C ILE A 26 2.90 13.10 13.44
N ALA A 27 1.99 13.00 14.40
CA ALA A 27 1.04 14.07 14.72
C ALA A 27 1.72 15.44 14.98
N PRO A 28 2.77 15.56 15.79
CA PRO A 28 3.45 16.86 15.99
C PRO A 28 4.02 17.39 14.67
N TYR A 29 4.62 16.53 13.85
CA TYR A 29 5.16 16.88 12.55
C TYR A 29 4.05 17.28 11.57
N PHE A 30 2.96 16.54 11.55
CA PHE A 30 1.76 16.81 10.74
C PHE A 30 1.17 18.18 11.08
N PHE A 31 0.91 18.46 12.37
CA PHE A 31 0.32 19.75 12.79
C PHE A 31 1.25 20.94 12.51
N LYS A 32 2.57 20.78 12.69
CA LYS A 32 3.55 21.81 12.31
C LYS A 32 3.50 22.13 10.80
N ASN A 33 3.12 21.19 9.97
CA ASN A 33 3.09 21.31 8.50
C ASN A 33 1.67 21.15 7.93
N ILE A 34 0.62 21.42 8.71
CA ILE A 34 -0.76 21.07 8.37
C ILE A 34 -1.23 21.61 7.02
N ARG A 35 -0.86 22.86 6.68
CA ARG A 35 -1.20 23.47 5.39
C ARG A 35 -0.56 22.71 4.21
N PHE A 36 0.67 22.25 4.38
CA PHE A 36 1.34 21.44 3.38
C PHE A 36 0.64 20.08 3.21
N PHE A 37 0.39 19.36 4.30
CA PHE A 37 -0.28 18.06 4.25
C PHE A 37 -1.70 18.13 3.69
N TYR A 38 -2.44 19.19 3.99
CA TYR A 38 -3.76 19.42 3.41
C TYR A 38 -3.71 19.57 1.88
N ASN A 39 -2.80 20.38 1.36
CA ASN A 39 -2.64 20.58 -0.08
C ASN A 39 -2.07 19.33 -0.77
N PHE A 40 -1.13 18.65 -0.12
CA PHE A 40 -0.60 17.38 -0.61
C PHE A 40 -1.69 16.30 -0.67
N GLY A 41 -2.57 16.25 0.31
CA GLY A 41 -3.75 15.36 0.29
C GLY A 41 -4.66 15.61 -0.91
N LYS A 42 -4.89 16.89 -1.28
CA LYS A 42 -5.62 17.23 -2.52
C LYS A 42 -4.89 16.76 -3.77
N THR A 43 -3.59 16.97 -3.82
CA THR A 43 -2.74 16.48 -4.92
C THR A 43 -2.88 14.96 -5.06
N ARG A 44 -2.77 14.21 -3.97
CA ARG A 44 -2.93 12.74 -4.00
C ARG A 44 -4.33 12.31 -4.45
N ALA A 45 -5.37 13.02 -4.01
CA ALA A 45 -6.74 12.73 -4.45
C ALA A 45 -6.92 12.87 -5.98
N CYS A 46 -6.28 13.87 -6.60
CA CYS A 46 -6.26 14.03 -8.05
C CYS A 46 -5.48 12.89 -8.72
N LEU A 47 -4.31 12.53 -8.17
CA LEU A 47 -3.46 11.46 -8.71
C LEU A 47 -4.10 10.08 -8.69
N HIS A 48 -4.96 9.78 -7.71
CA HIS A 48 -5.72 8.51 -7.67
C HIS A 48 -6.80 8.39 -8.76
N GLY A 49 -7.07 9.42 -9.50
CA GLY A 49 -8.01 9.41 -10.64
C GLY A 49 -7.33 9.75 -11.97
N ALA A 50 -6.00 9.89 -11.98
CA ALA A 50 -5.25 10.25 -13.18
C ALA A 50 -4.93 9.03 -14.03
N GLU A 51 -4.78 9.27 -15.34
CA GLU A 51 -4.20 8.32 -16.28
C GLU A 51 -2.68 8.21 -16.07
N PRO A 52 -2.05 7.11 -16.52
CA PRO A 52 -0.60 6.95 -16.43
C PRO A 52 0.16 8.08 -17.12
N VAL A 53 1.18 8.59 -16.45
CA VAL A 53 2.07 9.63 -16.97
C VAL A 53 3.51 9.12 -17.05
N GLU A 54 4.32 9.72 -17.93
CA GLU A 54 5.71 9.32 -18.12
C GLU A 54 6.57 9.68 -16.90
N ASP A 55 6.46 10.92 -16.39
CA ASP A 55 7.13 11.38 -15.15
C ASP A 55 6.09 11.70 -14.08
N PHE A 56 5.85 10.72 -13.21
CA PHE A 56 4.92 10.85 -12.09
C PHE A 56 5.32 11.96 -11.12
N PHE A 57 6.60 12.07 -10.80
CA PHE A 57 7.08 13.03 -9.80
C PHE A 57 6.99 14.47 -10.30
N GLU A 58 7.25 14.68 -11.58
CA GLU A 58 7.05 15.99 -12.22
C GLU A 58 5.56 16.35 -12.29
N TYR A 59 4.71 15.41 -12.67
CA TYR A 59 3.26 15.62 -12.71
C TYR A 59 2.70 15.90 -11.31
N GLN A 60 3.12 15.14 -10.31
CA GLN A 60 2.77 15.39 -8.90
C GLN A 60 3.21 16.79 -8.45
N ALA A 61 4.41 17.22 -8.82
CA ALA A 61 4.94 18.53 -8.46
C ALA A 61 4.13 19.66 -9.08
N ARG A 62 3.72 19.55 -10.35
CA ARG A 62 2.86 20.52 -11.04
C ARG A 62 1.50 20.63 -10.37
N LEU A 63 0.83 19.52 -10.11
CA LEU A 63 -0.45 19.52 -9.40
C LEU A 63 -0.34 20.12 -8.00
N ALA A 64 0.73 19.79 -7.27
CA ALA A 64 0.97 20.34 -5.95
C ALA A 64 1.24 21.85 -5.98
N ALA A 65 1.97 22.34 -6.99
CA ALA A 65 2.27 23.75 -7.20
C ALA A 65 1.00 24.60 -7.30
N ASP A 66 0.00 24.11 -8.04
CA ASP A 66 -1.30 24.78 -8.19
C ASP A 66 -2.03 24.92 -6.84
N PHE A 67 -2.11 23.84 -6.05
CA PHE A 67 -2.73 23.87 -4.72
C PHE A 67 -1.94 24.68 -3.70
N MET A 68 -0.61 24.67 -3.78
CA MET A 68 0.28 25.34 -2.83
C MET A 68 0.62 26.78 -3.25
N LYS A 69 0.23 27.20 -4.48
CA LYS A 69 0.51 28.53 -5.08
C LYS A 69 2.01 28.85 -5.10
N MET A 70 2.80 27.96 -5.69
CA MET A 70 4.26 28.10 -5.84
C MET A 70 4.72 27.50 -7.16
N SER A 71 6.03 27.58 -7.48
CA SER A 71 6.53 26.93 -8.69
C SER A 71 6.61 25.40 -8.52
N PRO A 72 6.55 24.62 -9.62
CA PRO A 72 6.68 23.17 -9.58
C PRO A 72 7.99 22.69 -8.93
N GLU A 73 9.10 23.38 -9.18
CA GLU A 73 10.40 23.05 -8.60
C GLU A 73 10.37 23.18 -7.07
N LYS A 74 9.77 24.25 -6.55
CA LYS A 74 9.61 24.44 -5.09
C LYS A 74 8.67 23.39 -4.49
N ALA A 75 7.58 23.06 -5.17
CA ALA A 75 6.66 22.02 -4.74
C ALA A 75 7.35 20.65 -4.69
N ARG A 76 8.16 20.31 -5.71
CA ARG A 76 8.95 19.07 -5.78
C ARG A 76 9.91 18.95 -4.60
N ILE A 77 10.68 20.02 -4.32
CA ILE A 77 11.61 20.07 -3.18
C ILE A 77 10.86 19.85 -1.87
N LEU A 78 9.74 20.57 -1.65
CA LEU A 78 8.95 20.44 -0.44
C LEU A 78 8.34 19.03 -0.26
N ILE A 79 7.89 18.40 -1.33
CA ILE A 79 7.38 17.03 -1.30
C ILE A 79 8.52 16.07 -0.92
N GLN A 80 9.70 16.23 -1.54
CA GLN A 80 10.87 15.41 -1.21
C GLN A 80 11.22 15.55 0.27
N GLU A 81 11.38 16.78 0.77
CA GLU A 81 11.78 17.05 2.15
C GLU A 81 10.74 16.62 3.18
N LYS A 82 9.45 16.81 2.89
CA LYS A 82 8.39 16.61 3.90
C LYS A 82 7.71 15.25 3.83
N ILE A 83 7.66 14.62 2.67
CA ILE A 83 7.03 13.31 2.49
C ILE A 83 8.11 12.23 2.39
N TYR A 84 8.92 12.26 1.34
CA TYR A 84 9.84 11.14 1.08
C TYR A 84 10.95 11.04 2.12
N ASP A 85 11.57 12.14 2.50
CA ASP A 85 12.63 12.15 3.51
C ASP A 85 12.09 12.40 4.92
N GLY A 86 11.15 13.33 5.05
CA GLY A 86 10.64 13.77 6.34
C GLY A 86 9.88 12.69 7.11
N LEU A 87 9.27 11.73 6.42
CA LEU A 87 8.55 10.63 7.06
C LEU A 87 9.43 9.40 7.35
N LYS A 88 10.59 9.25 6.68
CA LYS A 88 11.48 8.08 6.86
C LYS A 88 11.82 7.79 8.32
N GLY A 89 12.15 8.82 9.10
CA GLY A 89 12.55 8.68 10.50
C GLY A 89 11.46 8.22 11.46
N PHE A 90 10.20 8.18 11.00
CA PHE A 90 9.09 7.70 11.82
C PHE A 90 8.83 6.20 11.67
N PHE A 91 9.09 5.62 10.49
CA PHE A 91 8.77 4.20 10.23
C PHE A 91 9.46 3.21 11.18
N PRO A 92 10.72 3.37 11.60
CA PRO A 92 11.33 2.49 12.58
C PRO A 92 10.63 2.49 13.95
N LYS A 93 9.85 3.53 14.27
CA LYS A 93 9.08 3.65 15.52
C LYS A 93 7.69 3.00 15.43
N ILE A 94 7.24 2.69 14.22
CA ILE A 94 5.95 2.06 13.99
C ILE A 94 6.09 0.55 14.22
N ARG A 95 5.11 -0.04 14.90
CA ARG A 95 5.07 -1.49 15.08
C ARG A 95 4.18 -2.12 14.01
N PRO A 96 4.65 -3.18 13.34
CA PRO A 96 3.82 -3.95 12.43
C PRO A 96 2.66 -4.59 13.21
N PHE A 97 1.62 -5.00 12.49
CA PHE A 97 0.53 -5.75 13.11
C PHE A 97 1.03 -7.05 13.75
N LYS A 98 0.40 -7.42 14.84
CA LYS A 98 0.65 -8.70 15.51
C LYS A 98 0.47 -9.87 14.54
N ASP A 99 1.32 -10.85 14.64
CA ASP A 99 1.32 -12.08 13.84
C ASP A 99 1.64 -11.85 12.34
N LEU A 100 2.01 -10.63 11.90
CA LEU A 100 2.41 -10.37 10.51
C LEU A 100 3.66 -11.18 10.14
N ASN A 101 4.72 -11.14 10.97
CA ASN A 101 5.94 -11.91 10.72
C ASN A 101 5.64 -13.41 10.59
N THR A 102 4.87 -13.95 11.54
CA THR A 102 4.47 -15.36 11.51
C THR A 102 3.71 -15.69 10.21
N ALA A 103 2.86 -14.78 9.73
CA ALA A 103 2.13 -14.97 8.48
C ALA A 103 3.05 -14.97 7.25
N LEU A 104 3.96 -13.99 7.17
CA LEU A 104 4.93 -13.90 6.06
C LEU A 104 5.81 -15.15 5.98
N THR A 105 6.36 -15.58 7.13
CA THR A 105 7.17 -16.81 7.22
C THR A 105 6.35 -18.03 6.81
N ALA A 106 5.14 -18.19 7.32
CA ALA A 106 4.29 -19.33 6.98
C ALA A 106 3.93 -19.38 5.48
N PHE A 107 3.74 -18.24 4.82
CA PHE A 107 3.52 -18.21 3.39
C PHE A 107 4.78 -18.60 2.60
N LYS A 108 5.96 -18.14 3.03
CA LYS A 108 7.24 -18.57 2.42
C LYS A 108 7.49 -20.06 2.61
N ASP A 109 7.26 -20.59 3.80
CA ASP A 109 7.42 -22.01 4.13
C ASP A 109 6.46 -22.90 3.31
N ALA A 110 5.30 -22.35 2.96
CA ALA A 110 4.34 -23.00 2.04
C ALA A 110 4.73 -22.88 0.56
N GLY A 111 5.87 -22.29 0.24
CA GLY A 111 6.38 -22.14 -1.14
C GLY A 111 5.76 -20.98 -1.93
N LEU A 112 4.98 -20.08 -1.26
CA LEU A 112 4.38 -18.94 -1.93
C LEU A 112 5.41 -17.82 -2.16
N LYS A 113 5.34 -17.18 -3.34
CA LYS A 113 6.07 -15.93 -3.57
C LYS A 113 5.41 -14.78 -2.81
N LEU A 114 6.21 -13.84 -2.31
CA LEU A 114 5.73 -12.65 -1.62
C LEU A 114 5.99 -11.38 -2.43
N GLY A 115 4.94 -10.58 -2.64
CA GLY A 115 4.99 -9.29 -3.33
C GLY A 115 4.62 -8.13 -2.42
N LEU A 116 5.13 -6.94 -2.76
CA LEU A 116 4.70 -5.66 -2.18
C LEU A 116 4.24 -4.71 -3.29
N LEU A 117 3.13 -4.03 -3.08
CA LEU A 117 2.70 -2.92 -3.92
C LEU A 117 2.09 -1.82 -3.02
N SER A 118 2.83 -0.76 -2.81
CA SER A 118 2.39 0.44 -2.08
C SER A 118 2.23 1.61 -3.03
N ASP A 119 1.46 2.64 -2.64
CA ASP A 119 1.42 3.88 -3.42
C ASP A 119 2.74 4.65 -3.31
N PHE A 120 3.38 4.63 -2.14
CA PHE A 120 4.72 5.20 -1.94
C PHE A 120 5.83 4.17 -2.17
N PRO A 121 7.07 4.62 -2.46
CA PRO A 121 8.21 3.72 -2.58
C PRO A 121 8.39 2.86 -1.32
N PRO A 122 8.47 1.52 -1.41
CA PRO A 122 8.69 0.65 -0.25
C PRO A 122 9.96 1.00 0.53
N GLU A 123 10.99 1.51 -0.15
CA GLU A 123 12.28 1.94 0.40
C GLU A 123 12.13 3.06 1.44
N GLN A 124 11.05 3.84 1.37
CA GLN A 124 10.73 4.85 2.36
C GLN A 124 10.53 4.24 3.76
N LYS A 125 10.09 2.99 3.83
CA LYS A 125 9.86 2.24 5.08
C LYS A 125 11.12 1.54 5.60
N GLY A 126 12.28 1.74 4.95
CA GLY A 126 13.53 1.08 5.29
C GLY A 126 13.47 -0.43 5.08
N ASP A 127 13.96 -1.20 6.06
CA ASP A 127 13.99 -2.67 6.00
C ASP A 127 12.64 -3.34 6.33
N LEU A 128 11.53 -2.60 6.32
CA LEU A 128 10.20 -3.14 6.63
C LEU A 128 10.19 -3.98 7.93
N TRP A 129 10.78 -3.43 8.97
CA TRP A 129 10.90 -4.08 10.29
C TRP A 129 11.65 -5.43 10.26
N GLY A 130 12.60 -5.61 9.35
CA GLY A 130 13.34 -6.85 9.15
C GLY A 130 12.68 -7.82 8.16
N PHE A 131 11.59 -7.44 7.51
CA PHE A 131 10.85 -8.35 6.61
C PHE A 131 11.19 -8.18 5.13
N ARG A 132 11.98 -7.16 4.74
CA ARG A 132 12.27 -6.86 3.33
C ARG A 132 12.83 -8.06 2.58
N HIS A 133 13.66 -8.86 3.21
CA HIS A 133 14.30 -10.04 2.63
C HIS A 133 13.33 -11.18 2.29
N LEU A 134 12.11 -11.18 2.86
CA LEU A 134 11.09 -12.20 2.56
C LEU A 134 10.37 -11.93 1.23
N PHE A 135 10.40 -10.69 0.73
CA PHE A 135 9.67 -10.30 -0.47
C PHE A 135 10.51 -10.53 -1.74
N ASP A 136 9.94 -11.32 -2.64
CA ASP A 136 10.54 -11.65 -3.95
C ASP A 136 10.46 -10.44 -4.91
N TYR A 137 9.40 -9.63 -4.79
CA TYR A 137 9.23 -8.40 -5.58
C TYR A 137 8.58 -7.29 -4.76
N ALA A 138 9.03 -6.05 -4.94
CA ALA A 138 8.49 -4.88 -4.26
C ALA A 138 8.41 -3.68 -5.21
N LEU A 139 7.25 -3.02 -5.23
CA LEU A 139 6.90 -1.97 -6.18
C LEU A 139 6.20 -0.80 -5.47
N GLY A 140 6.62 0.42 -5.80
CA GLY A 140 5.85 1.64 -5.53
C GLY A 140 5.03 2.01 -6.76
N SER A 141 3.71 2.24 -6.64
CA SER A 141 2.87 2.56 -7.80
C SER A 141 3.27 3.88 -8.48
N GLU A 142 3.87 4.80 -7.74
CA GLU A 142 4.44 6.04 -8.30
C GLU A 142 5.45 5.78 -9.42
N SER A 143 6.27 4.74 -9.31
CA SER A 143 7.22 4.35 -10.35
C SER A 143 6.56 3.79 -11.62
N CYS A 144 5.27 3.45 -11.54
CA CYS A 144 4.49 3.01 -12.69
C CYS A 144 3.86 4.18 -13.45
N GLY A 145 4.06 5.44 -13.00
CA GLY A 145 3.45 6.63 -13.55
C GLY A 145 2.00 6.84 -13.11
N VAL A 146 1.44 6.02 -12.22
CA VAL A 146 0.04 6.08 -11.80
C VAL A 146 -0.16 5.38 -10.47
N LEU A 147 -1.17 5.79 -9.68
CA LEU A 147 -1.49 5.20 -8.40
C LEU A 147 -2.56 4.10 -8.50
N LYS A 148 -2.63 3.24 -7.49
CA LYS A 148 -3.79 2.36 -7.28
C LYS A 148 -5.07 3.22 -7.17
N PRO A 149 -6.24 2.82 -7.69
CA PRO A 149 -6.59 1.48 -8.19
C PRO A 149 -6.33 1.22 -9.69
N HIS A 150 -5.57 2.06 -10.39
CA HIS A 150 -5.28 1.81 -11.81
C HIS A 150 -4.66 0.41 -11.98
N PRO A 151 -5.01 -0.37 -13.05
CA PRO A 151 -4.55 -1.76 -13.21
C PRO A 151 -3.04 -1.88 -13.41
N ARG A 152 -2.40 -0.91 -14.06
CA ARG A 152 -0.97 -0.95 -14.43
C ARG A 152 0.00 -1.32 -13.30
N PRO A 153 -0.08 -0.78 -12.06
CA PRO A 153 0.77 -1.23 -10.96
C PRO A 153 0.60 -2.71 -10.59
N PHE A 154 -0.62 -3.25 -10.71
CA PHE A 154 -0.90 -4.66 -10.44
C PHE A 154 -0.37 -5.56 -11.55
N GLU A 155 -0.47 -5.16 -12.81
CA GLU A 155 0.12 -5.87 -13.96
C GLU A 155 1.65 -5.93 -13.86
N ILE A 156 2.30 -4.84 -13.45
CA ILE A 156 3.75 -4.81 -13.22
C ILE A 156 4.13 -5.70 -12.03
N LEU A 157 3.34 -5.72 -10.97
CA LEU A 157 3.52 -6.63 -9.83
C LEU A 157 3.40 -8.10 -10.27
N GLU A 158 2.41 -8.45 -11.09
CA GLU A 158 2.22 -9.77 -11.68
C GLU A 158 3.46 -10.21 -12.46
N GLN A 159 3.93 -9.36 -13.38
CA GLN A 159 5.14 -9.61 -14.17
C GLN A 159 6.38 -9.79 -13.29
N GLY A 160 6.55 -8.93 -12.28
CA GLY A 160 7.67 -8.98 -11.35
C GLY A 160 7.69 -10.24 -10.48
N LEU A 161 6.52 -10.76 -10.12
CA LEU A 161 6.38 -12.03 -9.41
C LEU A 161 6.51 -13.24 -10.35
N GLY A 162 6.23 -13.07 -11.65
CA GLY A 162 6.18 -14.18 -12.61
C GLY A 162 5.11 -15.22 -12.24
N VAL A 163 3.96 -14.75 -11.77
CA VAL A 163 2.80 -15.57 -11.36
C VAL A 163 1.55 -14.96 -11.99
N PRO A 164 0.71 -15.73 -12.68
CA PRO A 164 -0.53 -15.22 -13.28
C PRO A 164 -1.44 -14.55 -12.24
N ALA A 165 -2.12 -13.47 -12.63
CA ALA A 165 -2.95 -12.66 -11.73
C ALA A 165 -3.95 -13.48 -10.93
N GLU A 166 -4.64 -14.43 -11.56
CA GLU A 166 -5.65 -15.30 -10.92
C GLU A 166 -5.08 -16.22 -9.83
N ARG A 167 -3.73 -16.36 -9.77
CA ARG A 167 -3.01 -17.12 -8.74
C ARG A 167 -2.31 -16.24 -7.71
N ILE A 168 -2.54 -14.92 -7.77
CA ILE A 168 -2.05 -13.96 -6.79
C ILE A 168 -3.18 -13.58 -5.83
N LEU A 169 -2.94 -13.69 -4.52
CA LEU A 169 -3.81 -13.13 -3.50
C LEU A 169 -3.28 -11.76 -3.07
N TYR A 170 -3.98 -10.69 -3.42
CA TYR A 170 -3.63 -9.34 -3.02
C TYR A 170 -4.30 -8.97 -1.70
N ILE A 171 -3.51 -8.52 -0.73
CA ILE A 171 -3.94 -8.18 0.63
C ILE A 171 -3.86 -6.66 0.81
N GLY A 172 -4.98 -6.04 1.19
CA GLY A 172 -5.04 -4.61 1.42
C GLY A 172 -6.11 -4.18 2.42
N ASN A 173 -6.10 -2.89 2.79
CA ASN A 173 -7.04 -2.28 3.73
C ASN A 173 -8.00 -1.28 3.07
N SER A 174 -7.79 -0.95 1.80
CA SER A 174 -8.63 -0.02 1.03
C SER A 174 -9.50 -0.78 0.03
N ILE A 175 -10.84 -0.63 0.15
CA ILE A 175 -11.74 -1.22 -0.84
C ILE A 175 -11.51 -0.60 -2.21
N ARG A 176 -11.29 0.72 -2.28
CA ARG A 176 -11.13 1.43 -3.55
C ARG A 176 -9.78 1.10 -4.19
N SER A 177 -8.69 1.31 -3.48
CA SER A 177 -7.34 1.24 -4.04
C SER A 177 -6.86 -0.21 -4.18
N ASP A 178 -7.10 -1.05 -3.16
CA ASP A 178 -6.57 -2.40 -3.11
C ASP A 178 -7.53 -3.43 -3.68
N VAL A 179 -8.73 -3.55 -3.08
CA VAL A 179 -9.66 -4.62 -3.45
C VAL A 179 -10.15 -4.46 -4.88
N LYS A 180 -10.68 -3.27 -5.23
CA LYS A 180 -11.20 -3.03 -6.59
C LYS A 180 -10.09 -3.00 -7.63
N GLY A 181 -8.91 -2.43 -7.29
CA GLY A 181 -7.77 -2.39 -8.21
C GLY A 181 -7.23 -3.78 -8.52
N ALA A 182 -6.95 -4.60 -7.49
CA ALA A 182 -6.47 -5.95 -7.66
C ALA A 182 -7.50 -6.86 -8.36
N HIS A 183 -8.79 -6.73 -8.00
CA HIS A 183 -9.86 -7.48 -8.64
C HIS A 183 -9.99 -7.13 -10.15
N ALA A 184 -9.89 -5.84 -10.49
CA ALA A 184 -9.90 -5.40 -11.90
C ALA A 184 -8.71 -5.93 -12.71
N ALA A 185 -7.58 -6.19 -12.05
CA ALA A 185 -6.39 -6.83 -12.63
C ALA A 185 -6.47 -8.38 -12.63
N GLY A 186 -7.60 -8.97 -12.24
CA GLY A 186 -7.81 -10.42 -12.23
C GLY A 186 -7.26 -11.17 -11.00
N MET A 187 -6.73 -10.45 -10.00
CA MET A 187 -6.20 -11.05 -8.78
C MET A 187 -7.32 -11.43 -7.80
N LYS A 188 -7.04 -12.42 -6.95
CA LYS A 188 -7.84 -12.68 -5.75
C LYS A 188 -7.55 -11.64 -4.68
N THR A 189 -8.52 -11.34 -3.82
CA THR A 189 -8.43 -10.24 -2.89
C THR A 189 -8.71 -10.65 -1.45
N ALA A 190 -7.88 -10.15 -0.52
CA ALA A 190 -8.09 -10.31 0.91
C ALA A 190 -8.13 -8.93 1.59
N TYR A 191 -9.26 -8.62 2.18
CA TYR A 191 -9.51 -7.32 2.81
C TYR A 191 -9.30 -7.38 4.33
N LEU A 192 -8.36 -6.58 4.83
CA LEU A 192 -8.17 -6.38 6.27
C LEU A 192 -9.30 -5.49 6.81
N THR A 193 -10.28 -6.12 7.44
CA THR A 193 -11.52 -5.47 7.87
C THR A 193 -11.29 -4.60 9.11
N PRO A 194 -11.47 -3.28 9.05
CA PRO A 194 -11.31 -2.40 10.20
C PRO A 194 -12.39 -2.65 11.26
N LEU A 195 -12.06 -2.31 12.51
CA LEU A 195 -12.92 -2.59 13.68
C LEU A 195 -14.35 -2.05 13.51
N TRP A 196 -14.51 -0.84 13.01
CA TRP A 196 -15.83 -0.22 12.83
C TRP A 196 -16.73 -0.98 11.86
N ARG A 197 -16.18 -1.53 10.75
CA ARG A 197 -16.95 -2.38 9.83
C ARG A 197 -17.34 -3.71 10.47
N ARG A 198 -16.46 -4.26 11.32
CA ARG A 198 -16.76 -5.50 12.07
C ARG A 198 -17.91 -5.29 13.05
N ILE A 199 -17.90 -4.19 13.78
CA ILE A 199 -18.97 -3.83 14.73
C ILE A 199 -20.30 -3.62 13.98
N LEU A 200 -20.28 -2.98 12.82
CA LEU A 200 -21.47 -2.73 12.01
C LEU A 200 -21.86 -3.91 11.11
N HIS A 201 -21.18 -5.06 11.22
CA HIS A 201 -21.38 -6.24 10.37
C HIS A 201 -21.36 -5.95 8.85
N LYS A 202 -20.68 -4.89 8.43
CA LYS A 202 -20.55 -4.47 7.02
C LYS A 202 -19.41 -5.23 6.35
N LYS A 203 -19.71 -6.35 5.70
CA LYS A 203 -18.74 -7.03 4.82
C LYS A 203 -18.80 -6.41 3.43
N PRO A 204 -17.68 -6.01 2.83
CA PRO A 204 -17.65 -5.65 1.43
C PRO A 204 -17.89 -6.88 0.57
N HIS A 205 -18.78 -6.78 -0.40
CA HIS A 205 -19.07 -7.86 -1.34
C HIS A 205 -17.97 -8.04 -2.39
N GLU A 206 -17.10 -7.05 -2.51
CA GLU A 206 -16.05 -7.02 -3.54
C GLU A 206 -14.80 -7.84 -3.18
N ALA A 207 -14.60 -8.20 -1.91
CA ALA A 207 -13.42 -8.96 -1.48
C ALA A 207 -13.72 -10.46 -1.39
N ASP A 208 -12.85 -11.30 -1.96
CA ASP A 208 -12.96 -12.76 -1.88
C ASP A 208 -12.79 -13.24 -0.43
N ILE A 209 -11.88 -12.64 0.32
CA ILE A 209 -11.62 -12.90 1.73
C ILE A 209 -11.76 -11.63 2.54
N CYS A 210 -12.48 -11.71 3.68
CA CYS A 210 -12.47 -10.68 4.72
C CYS A 210 -11.85 -11.25 5.99
N PHE A 211 -10.79 -10.63 6.49
CA PHE A 211 -10.09 -11.08 7.68
C PHE A 211 -9.87 -9.96 8.70
N LYS A 212 -9.66 -10.33 9.97
CA LYS A 212 -9.52 -9.39 11.10
C LYS A 212 -8.10 -9.29 11.65
N ASN A 213 -7.27 -10.28 11.39
CA ASN A 213 -5.87 -10.36 11.81
C ASN A 213 -5.12 -11.42 11.00
N TYR A 214 -3.80 -11.36 11.02
CA TYR A 214 -2.93 -12.24 10.22
C TYR A 214 -3.00 -13.71 10.60
N ARG A 215 -3.27 -14.04 11.87
CA ARG A 215 -3.51 -15.42 12.29
C ARG A 215 -4.73 -16.04 11.59
N GLN A 216 -5.80 -15.25 11.45
CA GLN A 216 -6.99 -15.71 10.71
C GLN A 216 -6.69 -15.87 9.22
N LEU A 217 -5.96 -14.89 8.62
CA LEU A 217 -5.58 -14.96 7.22
C LEU A 217 -4.77 -16.23 6.91
N CYS A 218 -3.74 -16.52 7.71
CA CYS A 218 -2.95 -17.76 7.54
C CYS A 218 -3.82 -19.02 7.56
N LYS A 219 -4.77 -19.11 8.48
CA LYS A 219 -5.68 -20.26 8.55
C LYS A 219 -6.53 -20.39 7.29
N ILE A 220 -6.99 -19.27 6.74
CA ILE A 220 -7.83 -19.28 5.53
C ILE A 220 -7.01 -19.66 4.30
N VAL A 221 -5.78 -19.12 4.17
CA VAL A 221 -4.96 -19.26 2.96
C VAL A 221 -4.26 -20.62 2.90
N LEU A 222 -3.81 -21.16 4.05
CA LEU A 222 -2.97 -22.37 4.11
C LEU A 222 -3.76 -23.66 4.39
N GLN A 223 -5.06 -23.56 4.66
CA GLN A 223 -5.96 -24.72 4.75
C GLN A 223 -6.46 -25.12 3.36
#